data_950e51173996dcea6698062475795151
#
_entry.id   950e51173996dcea6698062475795151
#
_cell.length_a   1.000
_cell.length_b   1.000
_cell.length_c   1.000
_cell.angle_alpha   90.00
_cell.angle_beta   90.00
_cell.angle_gamma   90.00
#
_symmetry.space_group_name_H-M   'P 1'
#
loop_
_entity.id
_entity.type
_entity.pdbx_description
1 polymer ?
#
loop_
_entity_poly.entity_id
_entity_poly.type
_entity_poly.pdbx_seq_one_letter_code
_entity_poly.pdbx_strand_id
1 'polypeptide(L)'
;MQLIGILVGGNLSLVNEMSAGKYSIDFTDKLLFIEEFCLETPPELVSNYLYNMKQNGVFDKIKGIWVGNYDGSVALEKILQDVLEDKYTFPIIKSNNFGHTERKTVIPVGGKARIDTSNERKIEITENFME
;
A
#
# COMPACT_ATOMS: atom_id res chain seq x y z
N MET A 1 -6.16 -1.10 -17.96
CA MET A 1 -7.10 -0.81 -16.85
C MET A 1 -6.66 0.46 -16.13
N GLN A 2 -7.61 1.31 -15.82
CA GLN A 2 -7.34 2.58 -15.14
C GLN A 2 -8.25 2.70 -13.92
N LEU A 3 -7.64 3.00 -12.76
CA LEU A 3 -8.35 3.24 -11.52
C LEU A 3 -7.98 4.60 -10.96
N ILE A 4 -8.98 5.31 -10.47
CA ILE A 4 -8.80 6.58 -9.76
C ILE A 4 -9.33 6.39 -8.35
N GLY A 5 -8.58 6.83 -7.36
CA GLY A 5 -8.99 6.71 -5.97
C GLY A 5 -8.21 7.63 -5.05
N ILE A 6 -8.69 7.73 -3.84
CA ILE A 6 -8.05 8.52 -2.78
C ILE A 6 -6.99 7.65 -2.10
N LEU A 7 -5.81 8.22 -1.89
CA LEU A 7 -4.69 7.53 -1.27
C LEU A 7 -4.83 7.47 0.25
N VAL A 8 -4.63 6.28 0.80
CA VAL A 8 -4.43 6.06 2.23
C VAL A 8 -3.24 5.13 2.42
N GLY A 9 -2.55 5.24 3.53
CA GLY A 9 -1.46 4.33 3.81
C GLY A 9 -0.25 4.99 4.46
N GLY A 10 0.90 4.39 4.24
CA GLY A 10 2.17 4.82 4.79
C GLY A 10 3.01 3.64 5.23
N ASN A 11 3.71 3.78 6.36
CA ASN A 11 4.47 2.70 6.95
C ASN A 11 3.54 1.54 7.33
N LEU A 12 3.88 0.33 6.88
CA LEU A 12 3.03 -0.85 7.06
C LEU A 12 2.69 -1.14 8.52
N SER A 13 3.66 -1.02 9.41
CA SER A 13 3.44 -1.28 10.84
C SER A 13 2.37 -0.37 11.41
N LEU A 14 2.43 0.92 11.05
CA LEU A 14 1.45 1.91 11.51
C LEU A 14 0.08 1.70 10.86
N VAL A 15 0.06 1.40 9.57
CA VAL A 15 -1.19 1.11 8.85
C VAL A 15 -1.88 -0.11 9.47
N ASN A 16 -1.11 -1.15 9.81
CA ASN A 16 -1.64 -2.33 10.47
C ASN A 16 -2.31 -1.98 11.80
N GLU A 17 -1.67 -1.14 12.61
CA GLU A 17 -2.26 -0.71 13.89
C GLU A 17 -3.56 0.04 13.70
N MET A 18 -3.71 0.75 12.59
CA MET A 18 -4.90 1.55 12.27
C MET A 18 -5.92 0.79 11.42
N SER A 19 -5.75 -0.53 11.25
CA SER A 19 -6.65 -1.34 10.43
C SER A 19 -7.90 -1.81 11.17
N ALA A 20 -7.97 -1.59 12.48
CA ALA A 20 -9.10 -1.96 13.31
C ALA A 20 -9.20 -1.02 14.51
N GLY A 21 -10.35 -1.08 15.20
CA GLY A 21 -10.57 -0.31 16.41
C GLY A 21 -11.34 0.98 16.15
N LYS A 22 -11.48 1.76 17.21
CA LYS A 22 -12.32 2.97 17.23
C LYS A 22 -11.85 4.06 16.26
N TYR A 23 -10.55 4.17 16.06
CA TYR A 23 -9.95 5.19 15.20
C TYR A 23 -9.32 4.59 13.93
N SER A 24 -9.87 3.47 13.46
CA SER A 24 -9.36 2.82 12.27
C SER A 24 -9.53 3.70 11.03
N ILE A 25 -8.63 3.49 10.06
CA ILE A 25 -8.72 4.11 8.73
C ILE A 25 -9.93 3.52 8.01
N ASP A 26 -10.66 4.39 7.29
CA ASP A 26 -11.67 3.92 6.34
C ASP A 26 -10.99 3.56 5.02
N PHE A 27 -10.86 2.28 4.74
CA PHE A 27 -10.20 1.78 3.53
C PHE A 27 -11.15 1.64 2.34
N THR A 28 -12.44 1.89 2.52
CA THR A 28 -13.45 1.65 1.48
C THR A 28 -13.16 2.48 0.23
N ASP A 29 -13.00 1.79 -0.90
CA ASP A 29 -12.74 2.38 -2.22
C ASP A 29 -11.47 3.23 -2.28
N LYS A 30 -10.51 2.99 -1.39
CA LYS A 30 -9.24 3.72 -1.37
C LYS A 30 -8.15 2.98 -2.14
N LEU A 31 -7.14 3.73 -2.55
CA LEU A 31 -5.87 3.17 -3.03
C LEU A 31 -4.91 3.12 -1.84
N LEU A 32 -4.50 1.91 -1.47
CA LEU A 32 -3.60 1.71 -0.34
C LEU A 32 -2.15 1.79 -0.80
N PHE A 33 -1.33 2.61 -0.16
CA PHE A 33 0.11 2.55 -0.36
C PHE A 33 0.81 2.09 0.92
N ILE A 34 1.82 1.24 0.77
CA ILE A 34 2.55 0.65 1.90
C ILE A 34 4.05 0.62 1.62
N GLU A 35 4.83 0.83 2.65
CA GLU A 35 6.28 0.66 2.67
C GLU A 35 6.71 0.20 4.05
N GLU A 36 7.93 -0.33 4.19
CA GLU A 36 8.41 -0.76 5.48
C GLU A 36 9.95 -0.72 5.54
N PHE A 37 10.48 -0.68 6.75
CA PHE A 37 11.91 -0.66 7.00
C PHE A 37 12.36 -2.02 7.56
N CYS A 38 13.20 -2.73 6.80
CA CYS A 38 13.52 -4.13 7.07
C CYS A 38 14.29 -4.36 8.39
N LEU A 39 15.08 -3.38 8.85
CA LEU A 39 15.83 -3.53 10.10
C LEU A 39 14.90 -3.64 11.31
N GLU A 40 13.73 -3.02 11.24
CA GLU A 40 12.73 -3.07 12.31
C GLU A 40 11.67 -4.13 12.05
N THR A 41 11.45 -4.48 10.79
CA THR A 41 10.32 -5.32 10.39
C THR A 41 10.79 -6.39 9.40
N PRO A 42 11.29 -7.52 9.90
CA PRO A 42 11.71 -8.62 9.02
C PRO A 42 10.52 -9.25 8.27
N PRO A 43 10.78 -10.04 7.22
CA PRO A 43 9.69 -10.61 6.39
C PRO A 43 8.61 -11.37 7.16
N GLU A 44 8.96 -12.09 8.21
CA GLU A 44 8.00 -12.83 9.03
C GLU A 44 6.99 -11.88 9.69
N LEU A 45 7.48 -10.74 10.16
CA LEU A 45 6.64 -9.74 10.81
C LEU A 45 5.78 -9.01 9.78
N VAL A 46 6.34 -8.72 8.61
CA VAL A 46 5.57 -8.15 7.48
C VAL A 46 4.40 -9.07 7.13
N SER A 47 4.66 -10.36 7.02
CA SER A 47 3.63 -11.36 6.74
C SER A 47 2.52 -11.32 7.80
N ASN A 48 2.91 -11.25 9.08
CA ASN A 48 1.95 -11.19 10.18
C ASN A 48 1.08 -9.95 10.11
N TYR A 49 1.68 -8.80 9.81
CA TYR A 49 0.93 -7.54 9.68
C TYR A 49 -0.08 -7.63 8.53
N LEU A 50 0.34 -8.15 7.39
CA LEU A 50 -0.54 -8.28 6.24
C LEU A 50 -1.67 -9.27 6.50
N TYR A 51 -1.41 -10.39 7.18
CA TYR A 51 -2.45 -11.32 7.58
C TYR A 51 -3.46 -10.67 8.54
N ASN A 52 -2.98 -9.88 9.48
CA ASN A 52 -3.86 -9.16 10.39
C ASN A 52 -4.77 -8.19 9.63
N MET A 53 -4.21 -7.44 8.68
CA MET A 53 -5.00 -6.54 7.84
C MET A 53 -6.02 -7.31 6.99
N LYS A 54 -5.63 -8.47 6.48
CA LYS A 54 -6.54 -9.35 5.72
C LYS A 54 -7.72 -9.78 6.58
N GLN A 55 -7.46 -10.20 7.82
CA GLN A 55 -8.51 -10.58 8.76
C GLN A 55 -9.43 -9.43 9.13
N ASN A 56 -8.89 -8.22 9.17
CA ASN A 56 -9.66 -7.01 9.44
C ASN A 56 -10.46 -6.50 8.23
N GLY A 57 -10.39 -7.20 7.10
CA GLY A 57 -11.18 -6.87 5.91
C GLY A 57 -10.62 -5.75 5.06
N VAL A 58 -9.38 -5.30 5.29
CA VAL A 58 -8.78 -4.19 4.54
C VAL A 58 -8.79 -4.47 3.04
N PHE A 59 -8.35 -5.66 2.64
CA PHE A 59 -8.22 -6.02 1.23
C PHE A 59 -9.55 -6.26 0.52
N ASP A 60 -10.63 -6.42 1.27
CA ASP A 60 -11.98 -6.51 0.70
C ASP A 60 -12.56 -5.13 0.37
N LYS A 61 -11.93 -4.05 0.84
CA LYS A 61 -12.46 -2.69 0.73
C LYS A 61 -11.73 -1.83 -0.28
N ILE A 62 -10.42 -2.05 -0.47
CA ILE A 62 -9.58 -1.19 -1.30
C ILE A 62 -9.74 -1.47 -2.79
N LYS A 63 -9.33 -0.50 -3.62
CA LYS A 63 -9.35 -0.61 -5.08
C LYS A 63 -8.02 -1.07 -5.69
N GLY A 64 -6.93 -0.88 -4.98
CA GLY A 64 -5.61 -1.23 -5.47
C GLY A 64 -4.55 -0.95 -4.42
N ILE A 65 -3.34 -1.45 -4.67
CA ILE A 65 -2.21 -1.29 -3.77
C ILE A 65 -1.02 -0.72 -4.51
N TRP A 66 -0.39 0.28 -3.91
CA TRP A 66 0.88 0.83 -4.35
C TRP A 66 1.94 0.41 -3.33
N VAL A 67 2.85 -0.46 -3.76
CA VAL A 67 3.92 -0.98 -2.92
C VAL A 67 5.18 -0.14 -3.11
N GLY A 68 5.69 0.40 -2.03
CA GLY A 68 6.91 1.18 -2.02
C GLY A 68 8.14 0.36 -1.67
N ASN A 69 9.12 1.02 -1.07
CA ASN A 69 10.40 0.41 -0.77
C ASN A 69 10.32 -0.55 0.43
N TYR A 70 11.02 -1.67 0.30
CA TYR A 70 11.29 -2.61 1.39
C TYR A 70 12.57 -3.39 1.06
N ASP A 71 13.58 -3.27 1.90
CA ASP A 71 14.91 -3.86 1.67
C ASP A 71 15.10 -5.20 2.39
N GLY A 72 14.03 -5.90 2.73
CA GLY A 72 14.12 -7.22 3.37
C GLY A 72 14.61 -8.30 2.42
N SER A 73 14.91 -9.47 2.98
CA SER A 73 15.40 -10.62 2.21
C SER A 73 14.38 -11.20 1.24
N VAL A 74 13.10 -10.89 1.45
CA VAL A 74 12.00 -11.24 0.55
C VAL A 74 11.30 -9.95 0.15
N ALA A 75 11.01 -9.78 -1.14
CA ALA A 75 10.35 -8.58 -1.64
C ALA A 75 8.97 -8.40 -1.01
N LEU A 76 8.62 -7.16 -0.69
CA LEU A 76 7.33 -6.84 -0.07
C LEU A 76 6.16 -7.30 -0.94
N GLU A 77 6.23 -7.08 -2.25
CA GLU A 77 5.18 -7.51 -3.18
C GLU A 77 5.04 -9.04 -3.21
N LYS A 78 6.11 -9.78 -2.99
CA LYS A 78 6.06 -11.25 -2.92
C LYS A 78 5.33 -11.71 -1.66
N ILE A 79 5.65 -11.11 -0.51
CA ILE A 79 4.98 -11.41 0.75
C ILE A 79 3.49 -11.08 0.63
N LEU A 80 3.18 -9.93 0.05
CA LEU A 80 1.80 -9.49 -0.18
C LEU A 80 1.04 -10.49 -1.04
N GLN A 81 1.63 -10.93 -2.15
CA GLN A 81 0.99 -11.91 -3.03
C GLN A 81 0.71 -13.23 -2.32
N ASP A 82 1.65 -13.69 -1.49
CA ASP A 82 1.48 -14.91 -0.72
C ASP A 82 0.33 -14.79 0.29
N VAL A 83 0.20 -13.63 0.93
CA VAL A 83 -0.89 -13.38 1.89
C VAL A 83 -2.25 -13.28 1.18
N LEU A 84 -2.28 -12.59 0.05
CA LEU A 84 -3.53 -12.38 -0.71
C LEU A 84 -3.99 -13.64 -1.43
N GLU A 85 -3.06 -14.51 -1.79
CA GLU A 85 -3.35 -15.68 -2.61
C GLU A 85 -3.97 -15.22 -3.94
N ASP A 86 -4.90 -15.97 -4.51
CA ASP A 86 -5.59 -15.60 -5.76
C ASP A 86 -6.99 -15.04 -5.50
N LYS A 87 -7.21 -14.51 -4.30
CA LYS A 87 -8.54 -14.08 -3.84
C LYS A 87 -8.98 -12.73 -4.35
N TYR A 88 -8.03 -11.88 -4.74
CA TYR A 88 -8.28 -10.46 -5.01
C TYR A 88 -7.88 -10.12 -6.44
N THR A 89 -8.64 -9.22 -7.07
CA THR A 89 -8.45 -8.87 -8.49
C THR A 89 -7.97 -7.44 -8.70
N PHE A 90 -7.80 -6.66 -7.64
CA PHE A 90 -7.33 -5.28 -7.78
C PHE A 90 -5.86 -5.24 -8.22
N PRO A 91 -5.43 -4.15 -8.88
CA PRO A 91 -4.04 -4.02 -9.32
C PRO A 91 -3.09 -3.76 -8.16
N ILE A 92 -1.87 -4.28 -8.29
CA ILE A 92 -0.75 -4.05 -7.37
C ILE A 92 0.37 -3.42 -8.19
N ILE A 93 0.77 -2.21 -7.81
CA ILE A 93 1.82 -1.46 -8.51
C ILE A 93 3.04 -1.34 -7.60
N LYS A 94 4.20 -1.68 -8.13
CA LYS A 94 5.48 -1.54 -7.41
C LYS A 94 6.19 -0.29 -7.86
N SER A 95 6.69 0.48 -6.89
CA SER A 95 7.50 1.67 -7.14
C SER A 95 8.48 1.85 -5.99
N ASN A 96 9.70 2.27 -6.30
CA ASN A 96 10.71 2.59 -5.29
C ASN A 96 10.80 4.10 -5.03
N ASN A 97 9.79 4.86 -5.44
CA ASN A 97 9.79 6.32 -5.33
C ASN A 97 9.36 6.83 -3.95
N PHE A 98 8.95 5.96 -3.04
CA PHE A 98 8.59 6.37 -1.69
C PHE A 98 9.05 5.34 -0.66
N GLY A 99 8.98 5.72 0.62
CA GLY A 99 9.42 4.90 1.72
C GLY A 99 10.86 5.22 2.13
N HIS A 100 11.55 4.24 2.72
CA HIS A 100 12.90 4.41 3.24
C HIS A 100 13.95 4.28 2.13
N THR A 101 14.00 5.27 1.24
CA THR A 101 14.99 5.37 0.14
C THR A 101 15.63 6.75 0.14
N GLU A 102 16.72 6.91 -0.61
CA GLU A 102 17.36 8.20 -0.81
C GLU A 102 16.51 9.14 -1.66
N ARG A 103 15.72 8.59 -2.57
CA ARG A 103 14.84 9.35 -3.46
C ARG A 103 13.40 9.11 -3.03
N LYS A 104 12.83 10.09 -2.36
CA LYS A 104 11.46 9.99 -1.86
C LYS A 104 10.56 10.95 -2.63
N THR A 105 9.43 10.42 -3.05
CA THR A 105 8.33 11.25 -3.55
C THR A 105 7.37 11.52 -2.39
N VAL A 106 6.94 12.77 -2.26
CA VAL A 106 5.92 13.12 -1.28
C VAL A 106 4.60 12.52 -1.73
N ILE A 107 3.98 11.73 -0.84
CA ILE A 107 2.68 11.11 -1.12
C ILE A 107 1.64 11.80 -0.24
N PRO A 108 0.69 12.54 -0.84
CA PRO A 108 -0.33 13.24 -0.07
C PRO A 108 -1.41 12.25 0.38
N VAL A 109 -1.43 11.91 1.66
CA VAL A 109 -2.51 11.12 2.25
C VAL A 109 -3.82 11.89 2.06
N GLY A 110 -4.83 11.23 1.53
CA GLY A 110 -6.09 11.87 1.17
C GLY A 110 -6.11 12.49 -0.22
N GLY A 111 -4.97 12.56 -0.90
CA GLY A 111 -4.90 13.02 -2.28
C GLY A 111 -5.43 11.99 -3.25
N LYS A 112 -5.72 12.39 -4.48
CA LYS A 112 -6.15 11.49 -5.54
C LYS A 112 -4.96 10.95 -6.31
N ALA A 113 -5.04 9.69 -6.69
CA ALA A 113 -4.09 9.08 -7.60
C ALA A 113 -4.82 8.26 -8.66
N ARG A 114 -4.14 8.05 -9.76
CA ARG A 114 -4.60 7.20 -10.85
C ARG A 114 -3.59 6.08 -11.04
N ILE A 115 -4.09 4.85 -11.06
CA ILE A 115 -3.31 3.68 -11.43
C ILE A 115 -3.71 3.27 -12.84
N ASP A 116 -2.72 3.18 -13.74
CA ASP A 116 -2.94 2.77 -15.12
C ASP A 116 -1.96 1.65 -15.45
N THR A 117 -2.48 0.43 -15.59
CA THR A 117 -1.66 -0.76 -15.83
C THR A 117 -1.17 -0.88 -17.27
N SER A 118 -1.66 -0.03 -18.17
CA SER A 118 -1.30 -0.03 -19.59
C SER A 118 -0.26 1.05 -19.95
N ASN A 119 0.18 1.87 -18.99
CA ASN A 119 1.08 3.00 -19.20
C ASN A 119 2.41 2.78 -18.50
N GLU A 120 3.50 3.40 -19.00
CA GLU A 120 4.81 3.37 -18.36
C GLU A 120 4.77 4.02 -16.97
N ARG A 121 3.99 5.09 -16.81
CA ARG A 121 3.69 5.67 -15.50
C ARG A 121 2.46 4.99 -14.93
N LYS A 122 2.68 3.92 -14.23
CA LYS A 122 1.59 3.11 -13.68
C LYS A 122 0.82 3.80 -12.57
N ILE A 123 1.42 4.79 -11.94
CA ILE A 123 0.74 5.56 -10.90
C ILE A 123 1.05 7.04 -11.05
N GLU A 124 0.03 7.88 -10.89
CA GLU A 124 0.12 9.32 -11.01
C GLU A 124 -0.75 9.97 -9.95
N ILE A 125 -0.19 10.97 -9.26
CA ILE A 125 -0.94 11.78 -8.30
C ILE A 125 -1.63 12.88 -9.07
N THR A 126 -2.97 12.87 -9.08
CA THR A 126 -3.78 13.79 -9.89
C THR A 126 -4.32 14.96 -9.08
N GLU A 127 -4.31 14.88 -7.75
CA GLU A 127 -4.78 15.93 -6.87
C GLU A 127 -4.00 15.91 -5.58
N ASN A 128 -3.52 17.06 -5.14
CA ASN A 128 -2.74 17.21 -3.92
C ASN A 128 -3.43 18.20 -3.01
N PHE A 129 -3.82 17.75 -1.82
CA PHE A 129 -4.45 18.60 -0.81
C PHE A 129 -3.45 19.36 0.07
N MET A 130 -2.17 19.17 -0.17
CA MET A 130 -1.08 19.83 0.57
C MET A 130 -0.65 21.09 -0.17
N GLU A 131 -1.49 22.07 -0.18
CA GLU A 131 -1.17 23.37 -0.76
C GLU A 131 -0.55 24.33 0.25
#